data_4f9f3bdb40bf4f0c6994b2a51cb75872
#
_entry.id   4f9f3bdb40bf4f0c6994b2a51cb75872
#
_cell.length_a   1.000
_cell.length_b   1.000
_cell.length_c   1.000
_cell.angle_alpha   90.00
_cell.angle_beta   90.00
_cell.angle_gamma   90.00
#
_symmetry.space_group_name_H-M   'P 1'
#
loop_
_entity.id
_entity.type
_entity.pdbx_description
1 polymer ?
#
loop_
_entity_poly.entity_id
_entity_poly.type
_entity_poly.pdbx_seq_one_letter_code
_entity_poly.pdbx_strand_id
1 'polypeptide(L)'
;CRQSFIQSQEKTINEALGIDNFKIVTPLIDMTKAQSVELVNGLAMFGVNKCMEALAYSHTCYAGVYPPCGKCHACVLRAYGFEQAGVDDPLIVRSIEEADNE
;
A
#
# COMPACT_ATOMS: atom_id res chain seq x y z
N CYS A 1 9.84 -1.25 -6.01
CA CYS A 1 10.59 -0.69 -7.17
C CYS A 1 11.95 -0.18 -6.72
N ARG A 2 12.94 -0.32 -7.58
CA ARG A 2 14.28 0.20 -7.31
C ARG A 2 14.39 1.64 -7.75
N GLN A 3 15.16 2.44 -7.02
CA GLN A 3 15.39 3.85 -7.35
C GLN A 3 15.97 4.02 -8.76
N SER A 4 16.86 3.13 -9.18
CA SER A 4 17.45 3.16 -10.53
C SER A 4 16.38 2.99 -11.62
N PHE A 5 15.38 2.14 -11.38
CA PHE A 5 14.24 1.96 -12.30
C PHE A 5 13.42 3.26 -12.40
N ILE A 6 13.13 3.88 -11.25
CA ILE A 6 12.36 5.13 -11.21
C ILE A 6 13.09 6.24 -11.97
N GLN A 7 14.41 6.35 -11.78
CA GLN A 7 15.23 7.33 -12.50
C GLN A 7 15.21 7.08 -14.00
N SER A 8 15.27 5.82 -14.42
CA SER A 8 15.19 5.44 -15.83
C SER A 8 13.85 5.82 -16.45
N GLN A 9 12.73 5.59 -15.73
CA GLN A 9 11.40 5.96 -16.19
C GLN A 9 11.24 7.49 -16.28
N GLU A 10 11.76 8.21 -15.30
CA GLU A 10 11.75 9.68 -15.30
C GLU A 10 12.46 10.23 -16.52
N LYS A 11 13.65 9.68 -16.83
CA LYS A 11 14.41 10.06 -18.03
C LYS A 11 13.63 9.79 -19.30
N THR A 12 13.02 8.61 -19.41
CA THR A 12 12.23 8.21 -20.58
C THR A 12 11.05 9.15 -20.82
N ILE A 13 10.34 9.51 -19.76
CA ILE A 13 9.19 10.41 -19.83
C ILE A 13 9.64 11.81 -20.28
N ASN A 14 10.73 12.31 -19.70
CA ASN A 14 11.28 13.61 -20.07
C ASN A 14 11.69 13.64 -21.55
N GLU A 15 12.33 12.59 -22.03
CA GLU A 15 12.70 12.46 -23.44
C GLU A 15 11.46 12.43 -24.35
N ALA A 16 10.45 11.65 -23.95
CA ALA A 16 9.21 11.52 -24.73
C ALA A 16 8.45 12.85 -24.84
N LEU A 17 8.47 13.66 -23.79
CA LEU A 17 7.78 14.95 -23.75
C LEU A 17 8.64 16.12 -24.23
N GLY A 18 9.94 15.90 -24.45
CA GLY A 18 10.87 16.97 -24.83
C GLY A 18 11.11 18.00 -23.73
N ILE A 19 11.07 17.57 -22.46
CA ILE A 19 11.27 18.43 -21.29
C ILE A 19 12.35 17.83 -20.39
N ASP A 20 12.73 18.54 -19.32
CA ASP A 20 13.76 18.09 -18.38
C ASP A 20 13.34 18.23 -16.91
N ASN A 21 12.10 18.60 -16.66
CA ASN A 21 11.62 18.97 -15.31
C ASN A 21 10.54 18.05 -14.74
N PHE A 22 10.19 16.98 -15.45
CA PHE A 22 9.26 15.99 -14.90
C PHE A 22 9.98 15.17 -13.81
N LYS A 23 9.38 15.06 -12.65
CA LYS A 23 9.92 14.33 -11.50
C LYS A 23 8.94 13.26 -11.01
N ILE A 24 9.46 12.07 -10.73
CA ILE A 24 8.69 11.00 -10.08
C ILE A 24 9.08 11.00 -8.60
N VAL A 25 8.10 11.26 -7.75
CA VAL A 25 8.31 11.30 -6.29
C VAL A 25 7.92 9.94 -5.69
N THR A 26 8.82 9.38 -4.89
CA THR A 26 8.63 8.05 -4.30
C THR A 26 8.85 8.10 -2.78
N PRO A 27 7.89 8.69 -2.02
CA PRO A 27 8.10 8.94 -0.59
C PRO A 27 8.24 7.69 0.27
N LEU A 28 7.79 6.51 -0.22
CA LEU A 28 7.81 5.26 0.54
C LEU A 28 8.87 4.27 0.04
N ILE A 29 9.73 4.66 -0.91
CA ILE A 29 10.61 3.72 -1.60
C ILE A 29 11.63 3.03 -0.67
N ASP A 30 12.06 3.72 0.39
CA ASP A 30 13.03 3.20 1.37
C ASP A 30 12.36 2.61 2.61
N MET A 31 11.03 2.48 2.60
CA MET A 31 10.26 1.95 3.72
C MET A 31 9.82 0.52 3.44
N THR A 32 9.87 -0.31 4.49
CA THR A 32 9.22 -1.62 4.44
C THR A 32 7.70 -1.44 4.45
N LYS A 33 6.97 -2.48 4.08
CA LYS A 33 5.50 -2.45 4.15
C LYS A 33 5.04 -2.21 5.60
N ALA A 34 5.70 -2.83 6.57
CA ALA A 34 5.41 -2.61 7.99
C ALA A 34 5.60 -1.14 8.39
N GLN A 35 6.70 -0.52 7.96
CA GLN A 35 6.96 0.89 8.24
C GLN A 35 5.91 1.80 7.62
N SER A 36 5.43 1.46 6.42
CA SER A 36 4.34 2.21 5.76
C SER A 36 3.05 2.12 6.56
N VAL A 37 2.71 0.93 7.07
CA VAL A 37 1.55 0.72 7.94
C VAL A 37 1.69 1.51 9.25
N GLU A 38 2.87 1.48 9.86
CA GLU A 38 3.16 2.24 11.08
C GLU A 38 2.99 3.74 10.86
N LEU A 39 3.42 4.24 9.69
CA LEU A 39 3.25 5.64 9.33
C LEU A 39 1.75 6.02 9.32
N VAL A 40 0.93 5.22 8.65
CA VAL A 40 -0.51 5.45 8.55
C VAL A 40 -1.17 5.39 9.93
N ASN A 41 -0.80 4.38 10.73
CA ASN A 41 -1.32 4.24 12.08
C ASN A 41 -0.91 5.42 12.97
N GLY A 42 0.32 5.91 12.80
CA GLY A 42 0.82 7.08 13.52
C GLY A 42 0.07 8.37 13.19
N LEU A 43 -0.45 8.50 11.96
CA LEU A 43 -1.23 9.68 11.56
C LEU A 43 -2.52 9.82 12.38
N ALA A 44 -3.07 8.71 12.86
CA ALA A 44 -4.26 8.73 13.72
C ALA A 44 -4.00 9.50 15.03
N MET A 45 -2.77 9.48 15.52
CA MET A 45 -2.38 10.22 16.74
C MET A 45 -2.42 11.74 16.54
N PHE A 46 -2.39 12.20 15.29
CA PHE A 46 -2.48 13.61 14.92
C PHE A 46 -3.87 13.98 14.42
N GLY A 47 -4.88 13.16 14.68
CA GLY A 47 -6.26 13.43 14.28
C GLY A 47 -6.60 13.02 12.84
N VAL A 48 -5.69 12.36 12.12
CA VAL A 48 -5.92 11.91 10.75
C VAL A 48 -6.33 10.43 10.78
N ASN A 49 -7.58 10.17 11.17
CA ASN A 49 -8.07 8.81 11.44
C ASN A 49 -8.48 8.04 10.18
N LYS A 50 -8.86 8.76 9.13
CA LYS A 50 -9.48 8.13 7.95
C LYS A 50 -8.48 7.42 7.05
N CYS A 51 -7.18 7.63 7.22
CA CYS A 51 -6.17 6.95 6.44
C CYS A 51 -6.18 5.43 6.69
N MET A 52 -6.30 5.02 7.95
CA MET A 52 -6.42 3.59 8.29
C MET A 52 -7.73 2.99 7.77
N GLU A 53 -8.83 3.72 7.94
CA GLU A 53 -10.14 3.33 7.40
C GLU A 53 -10.09 3.18 5.88
N ALA A 54 -9.40 4.08 5.19
CA ALA A 54 -9.25 4.01 3.73
C ALA A 54 -8.55 2.73 3.28
N LEU A 55 -7.62 2.20 4.06
CA LEU A 55 -6.93 0.94 3.74
C LEU A 55 -7.89 -0.25 3.71
N ALA A 56 -9.04 -0.18 4.39
CA ALA A 56 -10.08 -1.20 4.31
C ALA A 56 -10.65 -1.36 2.91
N TYR A 57 -10.52 -0.33 2.07
CA TYR A 57 -11.01 -0.32 0.70
C TYR A 57 -9.89 -0.45 -0.33
N SER A 58 -8.64 -0.61 0.12
CA SER A 58 -7.52 -0.90 -0.78
C SER A 58 -7.54 -2.37 -1.17
N HIS A 59 -7.03 -2.68 -2.37
CA HIS A 59 -7.04 -4.04 -2.87
C HIS A 59 -5.71 -4.35 -3.55
N THR A 60 -4.96 -5.29 -3.01
CA THR A 60 -3.62 -5.65 -3.51
C THR A 60 -3.53 -7.10 -3.99
N CYS A 61 -4.58 -7.88 -3.85
CA CYS A 61 -4.60 -9.30 -4.23
C CYS A 61 -4.40 -9.47 -5.74
N TYR A 62 -3.39 -10.26 -6.13
CA TYR A 62 -3.11 -10.52 -7.54
C TYR A 62 -4.19 -11.35 -8.24
N ALA A 63 -4.94 -12.16 -7.48
CA ALA A 63 -6.07 -12.92 -8.04
C ALA A 63 -7.30 -12.04 -8.32
N GLY A 64 -7.33 -10.83 -7.78
CA GLY A 64 -8.44 -9.90 -7.98
C GLY A 64 -9.75 -10.31 -7.34
N VAL A 65 -9.71 -11.20 -6.34
CA VAL A 65 -10.91 -11.71 -5.68
C VAL A 65 -11.15 -11.01 -4.35
N TYR A 66 -12.41 -10.98 -3.92
CA TYR A 66 -12.80 -10.46 -2.61
C TYR A 66 -13.65 -11.51 -1.88
N PRO A 67 -13.34 -11.87 -0.62
CA PRO A 67 -12.17 -11.42 0.15
C PRO A 67 -10.85 -11.76 -0.55
N PRO A 68 -9.74 -11.08 -0.21
CA PRO A 68 -8.43 -11.39 -0.81
C PRO A 68 -8.07 -12.86 -0.63
N CYS A 69 -7.38 -13.44 -1.62
CA CYS A 69 -7.11 -14.90 -1.62
C CYS A 69 -6.26 -15.38 -0.44
N GLY A 70 -5.45 -14.51 0.17
CA GLY A 70 -4.56 -14.87 1.27
C GLY A 70 -3.35 -15.74 0.87
N LYS A 71 -3.22 -16.09 -0.38
CA LYS A 71 -2.21 -17.06 -0.86
C LYS A 71 -1.21 -16.46 -1.84
N CYS A 72 -1.58 -15.43 -2.60
CA CYS A 72 -0.68 -14.83 -3.57
C CYS A 72 0.44 -14.05 -2.85
N HIS A 73 1.51 -13.77 -3.58
CA HIS A 73 2.65 -13.07 -3.02
C HIS A 73 2.26 -11.71 -2.41
N ALA A 74 1.38 -10.97 -3.06
CA ALA A 74 0.90 -9.68 -2.55
C ALA A 74 0.12 -9.82 -1.25
N CYS A 75 -0.76 -10.82 -1.13
CA CYS A 75 -1.50 -11.08 0.10
C CYS A 75 -0.59 -11.49 1.25
N VAL A 76 0.40 -12.34 0.96
CA VAL A 76 1.37 -12.80 1.97
C VAL A 76 2.21 -11.63 2.48
N LEU A 77 2.73 -10.77 1.58
CA LEU A 77 3.51 -9.60 1.96
C LEU A 77 2.67 -8.60 2.76
N ARG A 78 1.42 -8.41 2.36
CA ARG A 78 0.50 -7.50 3.07
C ARG A 78 0.25 -8.00 4.49
N ALA A 79 -0.09 -9.28 4.65
CA ALA A 79 -0.33 -9.88 5.96
C ALA A 79 0.89 -9.76 6.87
N TYR A 80 2.07 -10.03 6.33
CA TYR A 80 3.33 -9.91 7.07
C TYR A 80 3.60 -8.47 7.50
N GLY A 81 3.34 -7.49 6.61
CA GLY A 81 3.54 -6.09 6.92
C GLY A 81 2.65 -5.62 8.08
N PHE A 82 1.37 -5.97 8.07
CA PHE A 82 0.45 -5.63 9.16
C PHE A 82 0.83 -6.35 10.46
N GLU A 83 1.19 -7.63 10.38
CA GLU A 83 1.64 -8.40 11.53
C GLU A 83 2.85 -7.75 12.20
N GLN A 84 3.86 -7.38 11.41
CA GLN A 84 5.07 -6.73 11.93
C GLN A 84 4.77 -5.34 12.54
N ALA A 85 3.81 -4.63 11.98
CA ALA A 85 3.39 -3.34 12.51
C ALA A 85 2.55 -3.47 13.77
N GLY A 86 2.08 -4.68 14.10
CA GLY A 86 1.24 -4.93 15.27
C GLY A 86 -0.17 -4.40 15.14
N VAL A 87 -0.68 -4.30 13.91
CA VAL A 87 -2.00 -3.73 13.60
C VAL A 87 -2.76 -4.72 12.73
N ASP A 88 -4.05 -4.90 12.99
CA ASP A 88 -4.91 -5.73 12.14
C ASP A 88 -5.11 -5.05 10.78
N ASP A 89 -5.12 -5.84 9.70
CA ASP A 89 -5.40 -5.33 8.36
C ASP A 89 -6.88 -4.95 8.27
N PRO A 90 -7.21 -3.67 8.09
CA PRO A 90 -8.62 -3.23 8.06
C PRO A 90 -9.41 -3.83 6.90
N LEU A 91 -8.78 -4.21 5.79
CA LEU A 91 -9.44 -4.90 4.69
C LEU A 91 -9.95 -6.28 5.14
N ILE A 92 -9.13 -7.03 5.86
CA ILE A 92 -9.50 -8.35 6.37
C ILE A 92 -10.61 -8.22 7.43
N VAL A 93 -10.47 -7.26 8.36
CA VAL A 93 -11.50 -6.98 9.37
C VAL A 93 -12.83 -6.66 8.68
N ARG A 94 -12.82 -5.78 7.68
CA ARG A 94 -14.05 -5.44 6.93
C ARG A 94 -14.67 -6.67 6.27
N SER A 95 -13.85 -7.53 5.65
CA SER A 95 -14.36 -8.72 4.96
C SER A 95 -15.04 -9.70 5.93
N ILE A 96 -14.51 -9.83 7.13
CA ILE A 96 -15.11 -10.68 8.18
C ILE A 96 -16.42 -10.08 8.67
N GLU A 97 -16.46 -8.78 8.92
CA GLU A 97 -17.68 -8.07 9.36
C GLU A 97 -18.79 -8.16 8.33
N GLU A 98 -18.46 -8.00 7.05
CA GLU A 98 -19.44 -8.11 5.97
C GLU A 98 -19.99 -9.54 5.84
N ALA A 99 -19.14 -10.55 6.01
CA ALA A 99 -19.57 -11.95 5.99
C ALA A 99 -20.51 -12.28 7.15
N ASP A 100 -20.26 -11.72 8.34
CA ASP A 100 -21.11 -11.95 9.52
C ASP A 100 -22.47 -11.28 9.41
N ASN A 101 -22.61 -10.27 8.54
CA ASN A 101 -23.87 -9.54 8.33
C ASN A 101 -24.74 -10.11 7.20
N GLU A 102 -24.29 -11.20 6.56
CA GLU A 102 -25.07 -11.87 5.50
C GLU A 102 -26.04 -12.97 6.04
#